data_da340c58cd38dfd132fb75d2b78e9bec
#
_entry.id   da340c58cd38dfd132fb75d2b78e9bec
#
_cell.length_a   1.000
_cell.length_b   1.000
_cell.length_c   1.000
_cell.angle_alpha   90.00
_cell.angle_beta   90.00
_cell.angle_gamma   90.00
#
_symmetry.space_group_name_H-M   'P 1'
#
loop_
_entity.id
_entity.type
_entity.pdbx_description
1 polymer ?
#
loop_
_entity_poly.entity_id
_entity_poly.type
_entity_poly.pdbx_seq_one_letter_code
_entity_poly.pdbx_strand_id
1 'polypeptide(L)'
;MYRVVYTKRAVKDIKNLKSAKLDNKARELIEIVKNNPFQNPPFYEKLVGNLYGAYSRRINIQHRFVYEIIEQPHVYNETDYDGIVKI
;
A
#
# COMPACT_ATOMS: atom_id res chain seq x y z
N MET A 1 -0.14 10.63 8.43
CA MET A 1 -1.04 9.53 8.00
C MET A 1 -1.43 9.73 6.55
N TYR A 2 -1.55 8.66 5.80
CA TYR A 2 -1.97 8.68 4.40
C TYR A 2 -3.38 8.14 4.26
N ARG A 3 -4.11 8.68 3.30
CA ARG A 3 -5.43 8.15 2.94
C ARG A 3 -5.25 6.94 2.02
N VAL A 4 -5.84 5.81 2.38
CA VAL A 4 -5.73 4.59 1.58
C VAL A 4 -6.95 4.51 0.64
N VAL A 5 -6.69 4.33 -0.65
CA VAL A 5 -7.72 4.11 -1.65
C VAL A 5 -7.48 2.77 -2.35
N TYR A 6 -8.54 2.11 -2.74
CA TYR A 6 -8.50 0.76 -3.31
C TYR A 6 -9.05 0.75 -4.72
N THR A 7 -8.33 0.12 -5.65
CA THR A 7 -8.87 -0.18 -6.97
C THR A 7 -9.85 -1.35 -6.87
N LYS A 8 -10.69 -1.52 -7.89
CA LYS A 8 -11.60 -2.68 -7.94
C LYS A 8 -10.84 -3.99 -7.92
N ARG A 9 -9.70 -4.04 -8.60
CA ARG A 9 -8.82 -5.22 -8.61
C ARG A 9 -8.26 -5.50 -7.22
N ALA A 10 -7.84 -4.47 -6.51
CA ALA A 10 -7.32 -4.63 -5.15
C ALA A 10 -8.37 -5.20 -4.21
N VAL A 11 -9.61 -4.73 -4.30
CA VAL A 11 -10.73 -5.26 -3.48
C VAL A 11 -10.92 -6.74 -3.76
N LYS A 12 -10.89 -7.14 -5.04
CA LYS A 12 -11.03 -8.55 -5.44
C LYS A 12 -9.87 -9.38 -4.92
N ASP A 13 -8.65 -8.88 -5.05
CA ASP A 13 -7.45 -9.59 -4.60
C ASP A 13 -7.45 -9.78 -3.07
N ILE A 14 -7.92 -8.80 -2.32
CA ILE A 14 -8.05 -8.91 -0.86
C ILE A 14 -9.02 -10.03 -0.48
N LYS A 15 -10.13 -10.16 -1.20
CA LYS A 15 -11.07 -11.26 -0.98
C LYS A 15 -10.42 -12.62 -1.23
N ASN A 16 -9.58 -12.71 -2.27
CA ASN A 16 -8.84 -13.94 -2.58
C ASN A 16 -7.81 -14.25 -1.49
N LEU A 17 -7.17 -13.23 -0.91
CA LEU A 17 -6.24 -13.41 0.20
C LEU A 17 -6.93 -13.98 1.43
N LYS A 18 -8.18 -13.61 1.67
CA LYS A 18 -8.96 -14.16 2.77
C LYS A 18 -9.14 -15.68 2.63
N SER A 19 -9.41 -16.15 1.41
CA SER A 19 -9.52 -17.58 1.13
C SER A 19 -8.20 -18.32 1.40
N ALA A 20 -7.06 -17.65 1.18
CA ALA A 20 -5.72 -18.19 1.44
C ALA A 20 -5.25 -17.96 2.88
N LYS A 21 -6.09 -17.38 3.74
CA LYS A 21 -5.77 -17.02 5.13
C LYS A 21 -4.62 -16.03 5.26
N LEU A 22 -4.46 -15.17 4.28
CA LEU A 22 -3.41 -14.14 4.25
C LEU A 22 -3.95 -12.74 4.50
N ASP A 23 -5.25 -12.60 4.77
CA ASP A 23 -5.90 -11.32 4.96
C ASP A 23 -5.37 -10.56 6.18
N ASN A 24 -5.06 -11.25 7.27
CA ASN A 24 -4.52 -10.60 8.46
C ASN A 24 -3.16 -9.96 8.19
N LYS A 25 -2.29 -10.67 7.45
CA LYS A 25 -0.99 -10.14 7.08
C LYS A 25 -1.13 -8.95 6.14
N ALA A 26 -2.04 -9.02 5.18
CA ALA A 26 -2.33 -7.92 4.28
C ALA A 26 -2.82 -6.69 5.04
N ARG A 27 -3.75 -6.85 5.98
CA ARG A 27 -4.25 -5.75 6.82
C ARG A 27 -3.15 -5.11 7.63
N GLU A 28 -2.27 -5.91 8.21
CA GLU A 28 -1.13 -5.43 8.97
C GLU A 28 -0.23 -4.54 8.10
N LEU A 29 0.07 -4.99 6.89
CA LEU A 29 0.88 -4.22 5.95
C LEU A 29 0.18 -2.93 5.51
N ILE A 30 -1.12 -2.98 5.26
CA ILE A 30 -1.91 -1.80 4.91
C ILE A 30 -1.87 -0.78 6.04
N GLU A 31 -1.99 -1.22 7.27
CA GLU A 31 -1.95 -0.33 8.43
C GLU A 31 -0.58 0.33 8.57
N ILE A 32 0.50 -0.42 8.35
CA ILE A 32 1.86 0.12 8.35
C ILE A 32 2.01 1.19 7.28
N VAL A 33 1.59 0.90 6.05
CA VAL A 33 1.71 1.81 4.90
C VAL A 33 0.86 3.06 5.09
N LYS A 34 -0.31 2.92 5.69
CA LYS A 34 -1.19 4.03 6.02
C LYS A 34 -0.52 5.04 6.95
N ASN A 35 0.20 4.56 7.94
CA ASN A 35 0.88 5.41 8.90
C ASN A 35 2.20 5.95 8.35
N ASN A 36 2.99 5.10 7.70
CA ASN A 36 4.26 5.49 7.07
C ASN A 36 4.58 4.54 5.92
N PRO A 37 4.32 4.96 4.66
CA PRO A 37 4.55 4.09 3.52
C PRO A 37 6.01 3.75 3.26
N PHE A 38 6.94 4.45 3.93
CA PHE A 38 8.37 4.23 3.80
C PHE A 38 8.97 3.50 5.00
N GLN A 39 8.14 2.99 5.90
CA GLN A 39 8.63 2.29 7.09
C GLN A 39 9.41 1.03 6.71
N ASN A 40 10.57 0.87 7.29
CA ASN A 40 11.43 -0.29 7.12
C ASN A 40 12.10 -0.60 8.48
N PRO A 41 11.95 -1.78 9.07
CA PRO A 41 11.16 -2.91 8.58
C PRO A 41 9.63 -2.68 8.65
N PRO A 42 8.80 -3.45 7.92
CA PRO A 42 9.21 -4.52 7.00
C PRO A 42 9.81 -3.99 5.71
N PHE A 43 10.61 -4.83 5.07
CA PHE A 43 11.30 -4.49 3.83
C PHE A 43 10.33 -4.18 2.71
N TYR A 44 10.66 -3.19 1.90
CA TYR A 44 9.92 -2.88 0.68
C TYR A 44 10.87 -2.63 -0.48
N GLU A 45 10.37 -2.80 -1.69
CA GLU A 45 11.10 -2.53 -2.92
C GLU A 45 10.45 -1.39 -3.68
N LYS A 46 11.29 -0.52 -4.21
CA LYS A 46 10.86 0.52 -5.13
C LYS A 46 10.87 -0.05 -6.54
N LEU A 47 9.73 -0.01 -7.21
CA LEU A 47 9.60 -0.56 -8.54
C LEU A 47 10.07 0.41 -9.60
N VAL A 48 10.53 -0.11 -10.74
CA VAL A 48 11.12 0.67 -11.82
C VAL A 48 10.43 0.33 -13.14
N GLY A 49 10.83 1.04 -14.22
CA GLY A 49 10.25 0.82 -15.53
C GLY A 49 8.80 1.28 -15.61
N ASN A 50 7.93 0.46 -16.18
CA ASN A 50 6.50 0.79 -16.32
C ASN A 50 5.78 0.95 -14.98
N LEU A 51 6.37 0.44 -13.90
CA LEU A 51 5.81 0.52 -12.55
C LEU A 51 6.49 1.59 -11.70
N TYR A 52 7.20 2.51 -12.33
CA TYR A 52 7.85 3.62 -11.62
C TYR A 52 6.84 4.40 -10.80
N GLY A 53 7.19 4.66 -9.53
CA GLY A 53 6.29 5.33 -8.60
C GLY A 53 5.50 4.37 -7.72
N ALA A 54 5.60 3.07 -7.99
CA ALA A 54 4.99 2.04 -7.16
C ALA A 54 6.02 1.35 -6.27
N TYR A 55 5.52 0.74 -5.21
CA TYR A 55 6.32 0.05 -4.20
C TYR A 55 5.71 -1.33 -3.95
N SER A 56 6.54 -2.27 -3.52
CA SER A 56 6.11 -3.63 -3.27
C SER A 56 6.59 -4.11 -1.91
N ARG A 57 5.69 -4.73 -1.15
CA ARG A 57 6.02 -5.43 0.10
C ARG A 57 5.58 -6.87 -0.01
N ARG A 58 6.37 -7.77 0.54
CA ARG A 58 6.05 -9.19 0.51
C ARG A 58 5.01 -9.53 1.57
N ILE A 59 3.93 -10.19 1.15
CA ILE A 59 2.96 -10.78 2.07
C ILE A 59 3.44 -12.16 2.50
N ASN A 60 3.82 -12.99 1.51
CA ASN A 60 4.49 -14.26 1.71
C ASN A 60 5.36 -14.56 0.48
N ILE A 61 5.85 -15.79 0.33
CA ILE A 61 6.73 -16.18 -0.78
C ILE A 61 6.03 -15.95 -2.14
N GLN A 62 4.72 -16.16 -2.22
CA GLN A 62 3.98 -16.12 -3.48
C GLN A 62 3.26 -14.80 -3.74
N HIS A 63 2.95 -14.04 -2.70
CA HIS A 63 2.09 -12.87 -2.81
C HIS A 63 2.82 -11.60 -2.40
N ARG A 64 2.63 -10.54 -3.19
CA ARG A 64 3.17 -9.21 -2.92
C ARG A 64 2.04 -8.20 -2.85
N PHE A 65 2.26 -7.19 -2.03
CA PHE A 65 1.39 -6.05 -1.88
C PHE A 65 2.02 -4.88 -2.63
N VAL A 66 1.35 -4.42 -3.69
CA VAL A 66 1.85 -3.32 -4.55
C VAL A 66 0.99 -2.09 -4.31
N TYR A 67 1.63 -0.95 -4.14
CA TYR A 67 0.95 0.31 -3.87
C TYR A 67 1.70 1.49 -4.48
N GLU A 68 0.95 2.54 -4.81
CA GLU A 68 1.51 3.82 -5.24
C GLU A 68 1.35 4.86 -4.14
N ILE A 69 2.31 5.77 -4.04
CA ILE A 69 2.29 6.85 -3.08
C ILE A 69 2.14 8.16 -3.84
N ILE A 70 1.10 8.92 -3.52
CA ILE A 70 0.85 10.24 -4.08
C ILE A 70 0.90 11.22 -2.93
N GLU A 71 1.94 12.03 -2.87
CA GLU A 71 2.09 13.01 -1.82
C GLU A 71 1.34 14.29 -2.18
N GLN A 72 0.81 14.97 -1.16
CA GLN A 72 0.11 16.23 -1.34
C GLN A 72 0.92 17.35 -0.69
N PRO A 73 1.13 18.49 -1.39
CA PRO A 73 1.76 19.65 -0.78
C PRO A 73 0.91 20.16 0.38
N HIS A 74 1.53 20.39 1.54
CA HIS A 74 0.81 20.87 2.72
C HIS A 74 0.11 22.20 2.49
N VAL A 75 0.62 23.03 1.60
CA VAL A 75 0.04 24.35 1.29
C VAL A 75 -1.41 24.22 0.77
N TYR A 76 -1.72 23.12 0.08
CA TYR A 76 -3.04 22.87 -0.51
C TYR A 76 -3.80 21.76 0.19
N ASN A 77 -3.27 21.27 1.29
CA ASN A 77 -3.85 20.13 2.00
C ASN A 77 -4.88 20.62 3.01
N GLU A 78 -6.15 20.51 2.66
CA GLU A 78 -7.27 20.88 3.54
C GLU A 78 -7.63 19.74 4.49
N THR A 79 -6.90 18.61 4.42
CA THR A 79 -7.11 17.43 5.24
C THR A 79 -5.89 17.17 6.10
N ASP A 80 -6.04 16.28 7.09
CA ASP A 80 -4.94 15.85 7.94
C ASP A 80 -4.05 14.77 7.30
N TYR A 81 -4.28 14.48 6.01
CA TYR A 81 -3.53 13.44 5.31
C TYR A 81 -2.30 14.02 4.60
N ASP A 82 -1.19 13.29 4.68
CA ASP A 82 0.08 13.63 3.99
C ASP A 82 0.01 13.32 2.50
N GLY A 83 -0.95 12.51 2.08
CA GLY A 83 -1.11 12.10 0.72
C GLY A 83 -2.03 10.89 0.62
N ILE A 84 -1.93 10.20 -0.52
CA ILE A 84 -2.76 9.06 -0.83
C ILE A 84 -1.87 7.85 -1.08
N VAL A 85 -2.24 6.71 -0.49
CA VAL A 85 -1.70 5.41 -0.84
C VAL A 85 -2.75 4.68 -1.66
N LYS A 86 -2.44 4.42 -2.92
CA LYS A 86 -3.34 3.74 -3.85
C LYS A 86 -2.91 2.28 -4.00
N ILE A 87 -3.81 1.39 -3.70
CA ILE A 87 -3.55 -0.05 -3.78
C ILE A 87 -4.20 -0.64 -5.01
#